data_33d025e722f363d8df66b36e0bec6dc8
#
_entry.id   33d025e722f363d8df66b36e0bec6dc8
#
_cell.length_a   1.000
_cell.length_b   1.000
_cell.length_c   1.000
_cell.angle_alpha   90.00
_cell.angle_beta   90.00
_cell.angle_gamma   90.00
#
_symmetry.space_group_name_H-M   'P 1'
#
loop_
_entity.id
_entity.type
_entity.pdbx_description
1 polymer ?
#
loop_
_entity_poly.entity_id
_entity_poly.type
_entity_poly.pdbx_seq_one_letter_code
_entity_poly.pdbx_strand_id
1 'polypeptide(L)'
;MTTLEQAKQMADGYKVVPISREILSDTVTPMEVLRILKGVSKHCYMLESVENQEVWGRYTFLGYDPKLEITCMNGEMCIRESGSEEGAKEPVAHPGAKIKEILKEYTSPKVKDLPSFTGGLVGYFSYDYVKYSEPKLNLDADDQEGFKDVDLMLFDKVIAFDNLRQKIYIIANARTEDLEQEYDRCLAEIEEIVDLIEHGTPAQITPGKITSEFRPLFSEQEYCAMVEKAKHYIYEGDIFQVVLSNRLEADYEGSLLNTYRHLRTINPSPYMFYFSSDDMEVAG
;
A
#
# COMPACT_ATOMS: atom_id res chain seq x y z
N MET A 1 15.12 14.41 15.90
CA MET A 1 14.41 15.22 14.90
C MET A 1 15.40 15.75 13.88
N THR A 2 15.10 15.64 12.59
CA THR A 2 15.92 16.18 11.50
C THR A 2 15.97 17.71 11.59
N THR A 3 17.17 18.31 11.54
CA THR A 3 17.31 19.79 11.54
C THR A 3 17.29 20.35 10.13
N LEU A 4 16.98 21.65 9.96
CA LEU A 4 17.01 22.33 8.67
C LEU A 4 18.39 22.25 8.00
N GLU A 5 19.47 22.35 8.77
CA GLU A 5 20.85 22.20 8.25
C GLU A 5 21.08 20.80 7.68
N GLN A 6 20.63 19.75 8.39
CA GLN A 6 20.71 18.38 7.89
C GLN A 6 19.86 18.19 6.63
N ALA A 7 18.66 18.77 6.58
CA ALA A 7 17.82 18.75 5.40
C ALA A 7 18.50 19.42 4.19
N LYS A 8 19.11 20.58 4.38
CA LYS A 8 19.88 21.27 3.34
C LYS A 8 21.08 20.45 2.83
N GLN A 9 21.76 19.73 3.72
CA GLN A 9 22.89 18.85 3.33
C GLN A 9 22.42 17.64 2.51
N MET A 10 21.20 17.14 2.78
CA MET A 10 20.63 15.99 2.08
C MET A 10 19.97 16.35 0.73
N ALA A 11 19.68 17.63 0.48
CA ALA A 11 18.87 18.08 -0.64
C ALA A 11 19.57 18.00 -2.00
N ASP A 12 20.90 17.97 -2.03
CA ASP A 12 21.67 18.00 -3.28
C ASP A 12 21.40 16.76 -4.16
N GLY A 13 20.92 17.01 -5.36
CA GLY A 13 20.58 15.97 -6.34
C GLY A 13 19.25 15.22 -6.12
N TYR A 14 18.44 15.62 -5.12
CA TYR A 14 17.15 15.02 -4.81
C TYR A 14 15.99 16.02 -4.96
N LYS A 15 14.79 15.49 -5.17
CA LYS A 15 13.56 16.27 -5.29
C LYS A 15 12.81 16.46 -3.97
N VAL A 16 12.98 15.50 -3.06
CA VAL A 16 12.43 15.54 -1.70
C VAL A 16 13.46 15.07 -0.69
N VAL A 17 13.33 15.53 0.56
CA VAL A 17 14.15 15.07 1.68
C VAL A 17 13.26 14.67 2.86
N PRO A 18 13.56 13.55 3.54
CA PRO A 18 12.77 13.11 4.68
C PRO A 18 13.11 13.93 5.93
N ILE A 19 12.13 14.61 6.48
CA ILE A 19 12.15 15.23 7.79
C ILE A 19 11.53 14.24 8.76
N SER A 20 12.18 13.97 9.88
CA SER A 20 11.75 12.92 10.79
C SER A 20 11.83 13.30 12.25
N ARG A 21 10.90 12.72 13.03
CA ARG A 21 10.89 12.75 14.50
C ARG A 21 10.73 11.34 15.04
N GLU A 22 11.43 11.03 16.12
CA GLU A 22 11.26 9.80 16.89
C GLU A 22 10.42 10.06 18.13
N ILE A 23 9.48 9.15 18.43
CA ILE A 23 8.77 9.05 19.71
C ILE A 23 8.83 7.61 20.23
N LEU A 24 8.45 7.36 21.48
CA LEU A 24 8.37 6.02 22.04
C LEU A 24 7.09 5.32 21.56
N SER A 25 7.14 3.99 21.42
CA SER A 25 5.99 3.16 20.99
C SER A 25 5.40 2.31 22.12
N ASP A 26 5.73 2.61 23.37
CA ASP A 26 5.40 1.81 24.53
C ASP A 26 3.93 1.93 25.00
N THR A 27 3.22 2.95 24.52
CA THR A 27 1.83 3.23 24.91
C THR A 27 0.79 2.94 23.84
N VAL A 28 1.22 2.63 22.61
CA VAL A 28 0.32 2.47 21.47
C VAL A 28 0.78 1.35 20.52
N THR A 29 -0.16 0.67 19.90
CA THR A 29 0.12 -0.39 18.92
C THR A 29 -0.09 0.09 17.48
N PRO A 30 0.59 -0.51 16.46
CA PRO A 30 0.33 -0.20 15.06
C PRO A 30 -1.14 -0.34 14.68
N MET A 31 -1.82 -1.36 15.22
CA MET A 31 -3.24 -1.60 14.95
C MET A 31 -4.14 -0.50 15.52
N GLU A 32 -3.81 0.03 16.68
CA GLU A 32 -4.55 1.15 17.27
C GLU A 32 -4.35 2.42 16.46
N VAL A 33 -3.11 2.72 16.06
CA VAL A 33 -2.82 3.85 15.17
C VAL A 33 -3.58 3.70 13.85
N LEU A 34 -3.58 2.53 13.22
CA LEU A 34 -4.36 2.32 11.99
C LEU A 34 -5.87 2.63 12.20
N ARG A 35 -6.44 2.25 13.34
CA ARG A 35 -7.84 2.58 13.67
C ARG A 35 -8.06 4.08 13.86
N ILE A 36 -7.10 4.79 14.43
CA ILE A 36 -7.14 6.25 14.56
C ILE A 36 -7.10 6.89 13.17
N LEU A 37 -6.16 6.47 12.32
CA LEU A 37 -6.02 6.96 10.94
C LEU A 37 -7.28 6.73 10.11
N LYS A 38 -7.94 5.58 10.26
CA LYS A 38 -9.23 5.30 9.60
C LYS A 38 -10.37 6.22 10.09
N GLY A 39 -10.22 6.87 11.22
CA GLY A 39 -11.17 7.89 11.69
C GLY A 39 -11.04 9.23 10.95
N VAL A 40 -9.89 9.50 10.35
CA VAL A 40 -9.59 10.75 9.65
C VAL A 40 -9.40 10.61 8.14
N SER A 41 -9.14 9.39 7.65
CA SER A 41 -8.98 9.14 6.21
C SER A 41 -9.56 7.79 5.82
N LYS A 42 -10.20 7.72 4.64
CA LYS A 42 -10.60 6.46 4.01
C LYS A 42 -9.40 5.72 3.42
N HIS A 43 -8.37 6.46 3.01
CA HIS A 43 -7.17 5.98 2.36
C HIS A 43 -6.10 5.71 3.39
N CYS A 44 -5.97 4.46 3.81
CA CYS A 44 -4.99 4.04 4.79
C CYS A 44 -4.31 2.75 4.35
N TYR A 45 -3.06 2.57 4.78
CA TYR A 45 -2.39 1.30 4.65
C TYR A 45 -1.64 0.92 5.93
N MET A 46 -1.43 -0.38 6.08
CA MET A 46 -0.46 -0.98 7.00
C MET A 46 0.29 -2.09 6.28
N LEU A 47 1.62 -2.02 6.31
CA LEU A 47 2.52 -3.04 5.80
C LEU A 47 3.36 -3.56 6.97
N GLU A 48 3.33 -4.86 7.20
CA GLU A 48 4.04 -5.46 8.30
C GLU A 48 4.61 -6.84 7.96
N SER A 49 5.56 -7.29 8.75
CA SER A 49 6.01 -8.67 8.77
C SER A 49 5.77 -9.24 10.16
N VAL A 50 5.12 -10.39 10.24
CA VAL A 50 4.84 -11.06 11.51
C VAL A 50 5.91 -12.07 11.87
N GLU A 51 6.85 -12.35 10.97
CA GLU A 51 7.98 -13.25 11.20
C GLU A 51 9.26 -12.49 11.56
N ASN A 52 10.10 -13.13 12.36
CA ASN A 52 11.48 -12.79 12.77
C ASN A 52 11.81 -11.27 12.82
N GLN A 53 11.53 -10.66 13.96
CA GLN A 53 11.67 -9.21 14.21
C GLN A 53 13.10 -8.65 14.03
N GLU A 54 14.13 -9.47 13.97
CA GLU A 54 15.51 -8.97 13.87
C GLU A 54 15.89 -8.56 12.45
N VAL A 55 15.35 -9.23 11.43
CA VAL A 55 15.76 -9.04 10.02
C VAL A 55 14.60 -8.56 9.15
N TRP A 56 13.48 -9.27 9.12
CA TRP A 56 12.35 -9.01 8.23
C TRP A 56 11.20 -8.27 8.91
N GLY A 57 10.92 -8.59 10.17
CA GLY A 57 9.80 -8.05 10.94
C GLY A 57 10.11 -6.79 11.75
N ARG A 58 11.22 -6.10 11.46
CA ARG A 58 11.65 -4.96 12.26
C ARG A 58 10.69 -3.79 12.19
N TYR A 59 10.17 -3.48 11.02
CA TYR A 59 9.31 -2.32 10.83
C TYR A 59 7.88 -2.69 10.48
N THR A 60 6.93 -1.90 11.04
CA THR A 60 5.55 -1.84 10.57
C THR A 60 5.33 -0.44 10.03
N PHE A 61 4.90 -0.33 8.77
CA PHE A 61 4.67 0.94 8.10
C PHE A 61 3.18 1.23 8.01
N LEU A 62 2.80 2.47 8.31
CA LEU A 62 1.46 2.99 8.13
C LEU A 62 1.50 4.31 7.38
N GLY A 63 0.43 4.59 6.65
CA GLY A 63 0.19 5.87 6.04
C GLY A 63 -1.29 6.12 5.84
N TYR A 64 -1.61 7.37 5.64
CA TYR A 64 -2.97 7.86 5.44
C TYR A 64 -2.93 9.15 4.63
N ASP A 65 -4.08 9.54 4.08
CA ASP A 65 -4.24 10.78 3.35
C ASP A 65 -3.16 10.97 2.27
N PRO A 66 -3.21 10.17 1.18
CA PRO A 66 -2.22 10.22 0.11
C PRO A 66 -2.26 11.55 -0.63
N LYS A 67 -1.12 11.98 -1.17
CA LYS A 67 -1.00 13.19 -1.96
C LYS A 67 -1.57 13.06 -3.37
N LEU A 68 -1.41 11.87 -3.94
CA LEU A 68 -1.93 11.52 -5.26
C LEU A 68 -2.55 10.13 -5.23
N GLU A 69 -3.56 9.93 -6.05
CA GLU A 69 -4.07 8.62 -6.43
C GLU A 69 -3.83 8.42 -7.93
N ILE A 70 -3.28 7.27 -8.29
CA ILE A 70 -2.95 6.90 -9.66
C ILE A 70 -3.67 5.60 -9.96
N THR A 71 -4.67 5.65 -10.79
CA THR A 71 -5.40 4.47 -11.23
C THR A 71 -5.24 4.28 -12.74
N CYS A 72 -5.29 3.03 -13.19
CA CYS A 72 -5.32 2.73 -14.61
C CYS A 72 -6.27 1.56 -14.85
N MET A 73 -7.10 1.68 -15.88
CA MET A 73 -7.99 0.63 -16.32
C MET A 73 -8.08 0.63 -17.84
N ASN A 74 -7.78 -0.51 -18.47
CA ASN A 74 -7.85 -0.68 -19.93
C ASN A 74 -7.13 0.41 -20.73
N GLY A 75 -5.97 0.88 -20.26
CA GLY A 75 -5.16 1.89 -20.94
C GLY A 75 -5.61 3.33 -20.74
N GLU A 76 -6.60 3.59 -19.90
CA GLU A 76 -6.93 4.94 -19.41
C GLU A 76 -6.36 5.11 -18.00
N MET A 77 -5.42 6.05 -17.84
CA MET A 77 -4.85 6.42 -16.54
C MET A 77 -5.57 7.65 -16.00
N CYS A 78 -5.87 7.62 -14.71
CA CYS A 78 -6.42 8.75 -13.97
C CYS A 78 -5.47 9.12 -12.83
N ILE A 79 -5.09 10.39 -12.74
CA ILE A 79 -4.28 10.94 -11.66
C ILE A 79 -5.12 11.98 -10.93
N ARG A 80 -5.37 11.73 -9.64
CA ARG A 80 -6.18 12.58 -8.77
C ARG A 80 -5.32 13.10 -7.62
N GLU A 81 -5.32 14.41 -7.42
CA GLU A 81 -4.68 15.03 -6.24
C GLU A 81 -5.59 14.93 -5.02
N SER A 82 -5.00 14.89 -3.84
CA SER A 82 -5.75 14.92 -2.58
C SER A 82 -6.68 16.11 -2.51
N GLY A 83 -7.92 15.88 -2.09
CA GLY A 83 -8.96 16.92 -2.00
C GLY A 83 -9.63 17.28 -3.32
N SER A 84 -9.22 16.73 -4.46
CA SER A 84 -9.88 16.91 -5.75
C SER A 84 -10.98 15.87 -5.95
N GLU A 85 -12.16 16.31 -6.43
CA GLU A 85 -13.25 15.39 -6.80
C GLU A 85 -12.99 14.69 -8.14
N GLU A 86 -12.28 15.36 -9.06
CA GLU A 86 -11.99 14.86 -10.39
C GLU A 86 -10.49 14.68 -10.60
N GLY A 87 -10.11 13.58 -11.26
CA GLY A 87 -8.73 13.30 -11.68
C GLY A 87 -8.49 13.63 -13.15
N ALA A 88 -7.25 13.99 -13.48
CA ALA A 88 -6.81 14.12 -14.86
C ALA A 88 -6.73 12.75 -15.54
N LYS A 89 -7.48 12.55 -16.61
CA LYS A 89 -7.52 11.31 -17.38
C LYS A 89 -6.70 11.44 -18.65
N GLU A 90 -5.89 10.45 -18.94
CA GLU A 90 -5.11 10.36 -20.17
C GLU A 90 -4.99 8.91 -20.67
N PRO A 91 -5.02 8.68 -21.99
CA PRO A 91 -4.74 7.35 -22.54
C PRO A 91 -3.26 7.03 -22.42
N VAL A 92 -2.94 5.82 -21.97
CA VAL A 92 -1.56 5.36 -21.78
C VAL A 92 -1.35 3.97 -22.38
N ALA A 93 -0.34 3.82 -23.22
CA ALA A 93 0.08 2.52 -23.74
C ALA A 93 0.95 1.75 -22.72
N HIS A 94 1.71 2.48 -21.91
CA HIS A 94 2.65 1.93 -20.93
C HIS A 94 2.53 2.64 -19.58
N PRO A 95 1.57 2.24 -18.71
CA PRO A 95 1.33 2.89 -17.42
C PRO A 95 2.59 3.01 -16.56
N GLY A 96 3.46 1.99 -16.58
CA GLY A 96 4.70 1.99 -15.81
C GLY A 96 5.69 3.08 -16.21
N ALA A 97 5.68 3.56 -17.46
CA ALA A 97 6.51 4.67 -17.90
C ALA A 97 6.05 5.97 -17.23
N LYS A 98 4.74 6.22 -17.21
CA LYS A 98 4.14 7.39 -16.55
C LYS A 98 4.36 7.37 -15.03
N ILE A 99 4.18 6.22 -14.40
CA ILE A 99 4.45 6.04 -12.97
C ILE A 99 5.92 6.37 -12.65
N LYS A 100 6.87 5.93 -13.49
CA LYS A 100 8.30 6.29 -13.35
C LYS A 100 8.57 7.79 -13.49
N GLU A 101 7.83 8.48 -14.36
CA GLU A 101 7.94 9.94 -14.49
C GLU A 101 7.47 10.63 -13.22
N ILE A 102 6.33 10.23 -12.67
CA ILE A 102 5.83 10.75 -11.40
C ILE A 102 6.86 10.50 -10.28
N LEU A 103 7.40 9.28 -10.16
CA LEU A 103 8.38 8.94 -9.13
C LEU A 103 9.69 9.74 -9.25
N LYS A 104 10.08 10.21 -10.41
CA LYS A 104 11.26 11.07 -10.58
C LYS A 104 11.12 12.38 -9.79
N GLU A 105 9.90 12.90 -9.66
CA GLU A 105 9.61 14.11 -8.89
C GLU A 105 9.62 13.87 -7.37
N TYR A 106 9.82 12.63 -6.93
CA TYR A 106 9.86 12.22 -5.53
C TYR A 106 11.16 11.47 -5.17
N THR A 107 12.24 11.68 -5.95
CA THR A 107 13.53 11.10 -5.61
C THR A 107 14.04 11.61 -4.26
N SER A 108 14.40 10.70 -3.36
CA SER A 108 14.77 10.97 -1.97
C SER A 108 16.10 10.28 -1.60
N PRO A 109 16.95 10.88 -0.76
CA PRO A 109 18.16 10.24 -0.27
C PRO A 109 17.84 9.08 0.67
N LYS A 110 18.70 8.04 0.66
CA LYS A 110 18.68 7.00 1.68
C LYS A 110 19.44 7.51 2.92
N VAL A 111 18.71 7.63 4.03
CA VAL A 111 19.28 8.09 5.31
C VAL A 111 19.55 6.87 6.20
N LYS A 112 20.79 6.71 6.65
CA LYS A 112 21.27 5.51 7.36
C LYS A 112 20.45 5.14 8.60
N ASP A 113 19.95 6.11 9.33
CA ASP A 113 19.26 5.90 10.60
C ASP A 113 17.73 5.90 10.48
N LEU A 114 17.21 6.06 9.27
CA LEU A 114 15.78 5.97 8.98
C LEU A 114 15.40 4.57 8.43
N PRO A 115 14.13 4.19 8.55
CA PRO A 115 13.58 3.02 7.86
C PRO A 115 13.84 3.06 6.36
N SER A 116 13.85 1.89 5.71
CA SER A 116 14.11 1.78 4.26
C SER A 116 13.01 2.41 3.40
N PHE A 117 11.80 2.55 3.92
CA PHE A 117 10.66 3.20 3.28
C PHE A 117 10.34 4.49 4.02
N THR A 118 10.54 5.63 3.37
CA THR A 118 10.31 6.97 3.91
C THR A 118 9.21 7.72 3.19
N GLY A 119 8.59 7.12 2.18
CA GLY A 119 7.52 7.66 1.35
C GLY A 119 7.55 7.03 -0.04
N GLY A 120 6.48 7.19 -0.79
CA GLY A 120 6.36 6.66 -2.14
C GLY A 120 4.98 6.09 -2.44
N LEU A 121 4.90 5.23 -3.45
CA LEU A 121 3.66 4.63 -3.91
C LEU A 121 3.35 3.34 -3.14
N VAL A 122 2.12 3.24 -2.64
CA VAL A 122 1.56 2.04 -2.02
C VAL A 122 0.23 1.71 -2.71
N GLY A 123 0.00 0.44 -2.99
CA GLY A 123 -1.18 -0.05 -3.66
C GLY A 123 -0.91 -1.35 -4.40
N TYR A 124 -1.57 -1.60 -5.52
CA TYR A 124 -1.39 -2.84 -6.25
C TYR A 124 -1.31 -2.64 -7.77
N PHE A 125 -0.69 -3.62 -8.41
CA PHE A 125 -0.83 -3.93 -9.84
C PHE A 125 -1.65 -5.21 -9.95
N SER A 126 -2.68 -5.22 -10.78
CA SER A 126 -3.44 -6.44 -11.05
C SER A 126 -2.57 -7.48 -11.76
N TYR A 127 -2.98 -8.74 -11.74
CA TYR A 127 -2.33 -9.78 -12.53
C TYR A 127 -2.35 -9.43 -14.03
N ASP A 128 -3.45 -8.89 -14.51
CA ASP A 128 -3.66 -8.53 -15.92
C ASP A 128 -2.83 -7.32 -16.37
N TYR A 129 -2.16 -6.62 -15.45
CA TYR A 129 -1.17 -5.59 -15.80
C TYR A 129 -0.07 -6.14 -16.74
N VAL A 130 0.16 -7.45 -16.75
CA VAL A 130 1.12 -8.11 -17.66
C VAL A 130 0.85 -7.77 -19.13
N LYS A 131 -0.40 -7.47 -19.53
CA LYS A 131 -0.77 -7.04 -20.89
C LYS A 131 -0.02 -5.81 -21.39
N TYR A 132 0.42 -4.92 -20.49
CA TYR A 132 1.22 -3.73 -20.83
C TYR A 132 2.70 -4.04 -21.00
N SER A 133 3.19 -5.13 -20.42
CA SER A 133 4.59 -5.55 -20.48
C SER A 133 4.84 -6.57 -21.59
N GLU A 134 3.84 -7.38 -21.90
CA GLU A 134 3.91 -8.48 -22.86
C GLU A 134 2.84 -8.30 -23.96
N PRO A 135 3.10 -7.47 -25.00
CA PRO A 135 2.10 -7.14 -26.04
C PRO A 135 1.62 -8.34 -26.87
N LYS A 136 2.32 -9.49 -26.79
CA LYS A 136 1.93 -10.73 -27.48
C LYS A 136 0.81 -11.47 -26.75
N LEU A 137 0.59 -11.17 -25.47
CA LEU A 137 -0.47 -11.78 -24.70
C LEU A 137 -1.81 -11.13 -25.07
N ASN A 138 -2.70 -11.95 -25.61
CA ASN A 138 -4.10 -11.54 -25.79
C ASN A 138 -4.89 -12.08 -24.58
N LEU A 139 -5.08 -11.20 -23.59
CA LEU A 139 -5.86 -11.54 -22.39
C LEU A 139 -7.33 -11.25 -22.72
N ASP A 140 -8.12 -12.30 -22.75
CA ASP A 140 -9.56 -12.29 -22.99
C ASP A 140 -10.37 -12.72 -21.75
N ALA A 141 -9.77 -12.58 -20.58
CA ALA A 141 -10.43 -12.89 -19.33
C ALA A 141 -11.64 -11.98 -19.11
N ASP A 142 -12.76 -12.59 -18.70
CA ASP A 142 -13.96 -11.86 -18.34
C ASP A 142 -13.75 -11.15 -16.98
N ASP A 143 -13.74 -9.83 -17.01
CA ASP A 143 -13.64 -8.98 -15.81
C ASP A 143 -14.98 -8.34 -15.52
N GLN A 144 -15.83 -9.07 -14.79
CA GLN A 144 -17.17 -8.60 -14.38
C GLN A 144 -17.11 -7.61 -13.22
N GLU A 145 -16.00 -7.61 -12.45
CA GLU A 145 -15.84 -6.77 -11.28
C GLU A 145 -15.23 -5.39 -11.61
N GLY A 146 -14.62 -5.24 -12.77
CA GLY A 146 -14.00 -4.00 -13.21
C GLY A 146 -12.79 -3.62 -12.36
N PHE A 147 -11.94 -4.59 -12.01
CA PHE A 147 -10.72 -4.32 -11.26
C PHE A 147 -9.77 -3.41 -12.04
N LYS A 148 -9.24 -2.42 -11.34
CA LYS A 148 -8.22 -1.54 -11.92
C LYS A 148 -6.93 -2.32 -12.21
N ASP A 149 -6.31 -2.07 -13.35
CA ASP A 149 -5.00 -2.65 -13.69
C ASP A 149 -3.90 -2.11 -12.77
N VAL A 150 -4.06 -0.86 -12.34
CA VAL A 150 -3.18 -0.16 -11.38
C VAL A 150 -4.06 0.62 -10.41
N ASP A 151 -3.80 0.48 -9.13
CA ASP A 151 -4.37 1.32 -8.07
C ASP A 151 -3.28 1.64 -7.04
N LEU A 152 -2.68 2.81 -7.17
CA LEU A 152 -1.55 3.27 -6.39
C LEU A 152 -1.87 4.62 -5.74
N MET A 153 -1.41 4.79 -4.53
CA MET A 153 -1.48 6.05 -3.79
C MET A 153 -0.08 6.51 -3.41
N LEU A 154 0.21 7.79 -3.61
CA LEU A 154 1.47 8.41 -3.21
C LEU A 154 1.36 8.98 -1.81
N PHE A 155 2.14 8.43 -0.91
CA PHE A 155 2.26 8.90 0.46
C PHE A 155 3.58 9.64 0.66
N ASP A 156 3.50 10.90 1.02
CA ASP A 156 4.64 11.73 1.41
C ASP A 156 4.85 11.78 2.93
N LYS A 157 3.91 11.21 3.69
CA LYS A 157 3.95 11.02 5.15
C LYS A 157 3.95 9.52 5.47
N VAL A 158 4.83 9.09 6.36
CA VAL A 158 4.96 7.70 6.79
C VAL A 158 5.13 7.62 8.30
N ILE A 159 4.41 6.70 8.91
CA ILE A 159 4.56 6.32 10.31
C ILE A 159 5.23 4.94 10.32
N ALA A 160 6.42 4.81 10.87
CA ALA A 160 7.15 3.55 10.92
C ALA A 160 7.43 3.13 12.36
N PHE A 161 6.81 2.05 12.80
CA PHE A 161 7.13 1.42 14.08
C PHE A 161 8.41 0.59 13.94
N ASP A 162 9.43 0.90 14.73
CA ASP A 162 10.61 0.06 14.93
C ASP A 162 10.33 -0.92 16.09
N ASN A 163 9.85 -2.10 15.75
CA ASN A 163 9.46 -3.12 16.73
C ASN A 163 10.65 -3.61 17.58
N LEU A 164 11.89 -3.50 17.04
CA LEU A 164 13.11 -3.88 17.75
C LEU A 164 13.52 -2.82 18.79
N ARG A 165 13.45 -1.51 18.41
CA ARG A 165 13.91 -0.41 19.26
C ARG A 165 12.80 0.22 20.10
N GLN A 166 11.56 -0.24 19.93
CA GLN A 166 10.37 0.31 20.60
C GLN A 166 10.21 1.82 20.36
N LYS A 167 10.32 2.23 19.09
CA LYS A 167 10.19 3.61 18.65
C LYS A 167 9.24 3.73 17.48
N ILE A 168 8.69 4.91 17.31
CA ILE A 168 7.93 5.31 16.12
C ILE A 168 8.70 6.41 15.43
N TYR A 169 9.01 6.22 14.15
CA TYR A 169 9.51 7.28 13.27
C TYR A 169 8.31 7.90 12.56
N ILE A 170 8.14 9.19 12.70
CA ILE A 170 7.18 9.99 11.96
C ILE A 170 7.97 10.76 10.93
N ILE A 171 7.65 10.56 9.65
CA ILE A 171 8.42 11.05 8.52
C ILE A 171 7.48 11.84 7.62
N ALA A 172 7.88 13.07 7.26
CA ALA A 172 7.25 13.88 6.24
C ALA A 172 8.31 14.31 5.22
N ASN A 173 7.98 14.29 3.93
CA ASN A 173 8.94 14.60 2.87
C ASN A 173 8.80 16.06 2.41
N ALA A 174 9.87 16.85 2.59
CA ALA A 174 9.96 18.24 2.18
C ALA A 174 10.45 18.34 0.73
N ARG A 175 9.80 19.16 -0.12
CA ARG A 175 10.28 19.51 -1.45
C ARG A 175 11.59 20.31 -1.34
N THR A 176 12.55 20.04 -2.23
CA THR A 176 13.84 20.71 -2.18
C THR A 176 13.82 22.10 -2.85
N GLU A 177 12.82 22.40 -3.68
CA GLU A 177 12.68 23.67 -4.40
C GLU A 177 12.45 24.86 -3.44
N ASP A 178 11.60 24.68 -2.41
CA ASP A 178 11.31 25.68 -1.37
C ASP A 178 11.55 25.10 0.02
N LEU A 179 12.76 24.55 0.22
CA LEU A 179 13.09 23.69 1.36
C LEU A 179 12.78 24.31 2.73
N GLU A 180 12.98 25.62 2.93
CA GLU A 180 12.72 26.25 4.22
C GLU A 180 11.22 26.26 4.56
N GLN A 181 10.39 26.66 3.60
CA GLN A 181 8.94 26.65 3.76
C GLN A 181 8.40 25.22 3.91
N GLU A 182 8.90 24.29 3.09
CA GLU A 182 8.53 22.89 3.13
C GLU A 182 8.98 22.20 4.43
N TYR A 183 10.12 22.60 4.98
CA TYR A 183 10.58 22.13 6.29
C TYR A 183 9.59 22.54 7.39
N ASP A 184 9.14 23.79 7.42
CA ASP A 184 8.15 24.26 8.41
C ASP A 184 6.81 23.55 8.25
N ARG A 185 6.37 23.31 6.99
CA ARG A 185 5.18 22.48 6.70
C ARG A 185 5.34 21.06 7.26
N CYS A 186 6.48 20.41 7.00
CA CYS A 186 6.75 19.06 7.50
C CYS A 186 6.77 19.00 9.03
N LEU A 187 7.32 20.04 9.69
CA LEU A 187 7.28 20.11 11.15
C LEU A 187 5.84 20.16 11.68
N ALA A 188 5.00 20.99 11.09
CA ALA A 188 3.59 21.09 11.47
C ALA A 188 2.85 19.75 11.26
N GLU A 189 3.03 19.11 10.11
CA GLU A 189 2.45 17.79 9.83
C GLU A 189 2.94 16.70 10.80
N ILE A 190 4.23 16.72 11.16
CA ILE A 190 4.78 15.77 12.15
C ILE A 190 4.14 15.99 13.52
N GLU A 191 3.96 17.25 13.97
CA GLU A 191 3.28 17.54 15.23
C GLU A 191 1.80 17.11 15.20
N GLU A 192 1.09 17.33 14.10
CA GLU A 192 -0.28 16.85 13.92
C GLU A 192 -0.37 15.31 14.02
N ILE A 193 0.59 14.60 13.41
CA ILE A 193 0.62 13.13 13.48
C ILE A 193 0.94 12.65 14.91
N VAL A 194 1.85 13.34 15.62
CA VAL A 194 2.14 13.03 17.04
C VAL A 194 0.89 13.20 17.87
N ASP A 195 0.20 14.34 17.75
CA ASP A 195 -1.04 14.61 18.49
C ASP A 195 -2.12 13.58 18.16
N LEU A 196 -2.23 13.20 16.88
CA LEU A 196 -3.17 12.16 16.44
C LEU A 196 -2.85 10.79 17.06
N ILE A 197 -1.57 10.42 17.18
CA ILE A 197 -1.14 9.16 17.80
C ILE A 197 -1.41 9.18 19.32
N GLU A 198 -1.14 10.30 19.99
CA GLU A 198 -1.22 10.42 21.45
C GLU A 198 -2.66 10.65 21.96
N HIS A 199 -3.49 11.38 21.20
CA HIS A 199 -4.79 11.85 21.64
C HIS A 199 -5.95 11.47 20.70
N GLY A 200 -5.65 10.90 19.52
CA GLY A 200 -6.66 10.54 18.54
C GLY A 200 -7.60 9.44 19.03
N THR A 201 -8.85 9.50 18.61
CA THR A 201 -9.86 8.50 18.97
C THR A 201 -9.93 7.41 17.90
N PRO A 202 -9.71 6.14 18.26
CA PRO A 202 -9.85 5.02 17.33
C PRO A 202 -11.26 4.94 16.73
N ALA A 203 -11.36 4.82 15.41
CA ALA A 203 -12.63 4.67 14.73
C ALA A 203 -13.40 3.43 15.23
N GLN A 204 -14.71 3.57 15.30
CA GLN A 204 -15.62 2.44 15.52
C GLN A 204 -15.66 1.62 14.22
N ILE A 205 -15.10 0.41 14.26
CA ILE A 205 -15.07 -0.48 13.11
C ILE A 205 -16.28 -1.40 13.16
N THR A 206 -17.13 -1.34 12.13
CA THR A 206 -18.24 -2.29 11.98
C THR A 206 -17.66 -3.67 11.74
N PRO A 207 -17.99 -4.67 12.59
CA PRO A 207 -17.52 -6.02 12.40
C PRO A 207 -17.92 -6.57 11.03
N GLY A 208 -16.97 -7.25 10.37
CA GLY A 208 -17.25 -7.92 9.13
C GLY A 208 -18.14 -9.15 9.31
N LYS A 209 -19.05 -9.37 8.36
CA LYS A 209 -19.95 -10.50 8.35
C LYS A 209 -20.18 -11.00 6.92
N ILE A 210 -19.96 -12.29 6.69
CA ILE A 210 -20.38 -12.97 5.47
C ILE A 210 -21.90 -13.19 5.53
N THR A 211 -22.62 -12.77 4.49
CA THR A 211 -24.09 -12.79 4.46
C THR A 211 -24.65 -13.76 3.41
N SER A 212 -23.79 -14.44 2.65
CA SER A 212 -24.16 -15.49 1.70
C SER A 212 -23.29 -16.74 1.87
N GLU A 213 -23.64 -17.81 1.17
CA GLU A 213 -22.74 -18.94 0.98
C GLU A 213 -21.57 -18.56 0.05
N PHE A 214 -20.44 -19.28 0.16
CA PHE A 214 -19.32 -19.12 -0.75
C PHE A 214 -19.65 -19.68 -2.13
N ARG A 215 -19.37 -18.91 -3.15
CA ARG A 215 -19.54 -19.26 -4.56
C ARG A 215 -18.16 -19.42 -5.20
N PRO A 216 -17.70 -20.65 -5.52
CA PRO A 216 -16.46 -20.83 -6.26
C PRO A 216 -16.67 -20.48 -7.74
N LEU A 217 -15.66 -19.87 -8.37
CA LEU A 217 -15.68 -19.57 -9.82
C LEU A 217 -15.71 -20.86 -10.66
N PHE A 218 -14.94 -21.86 -10.25
CA PHE A 218 -14.91 -23.18 -10.89
C PHE A 218 -15.41 -24.24 -9.94
N SER A 219 -16.21 -25.16 -10.44
CA SER A 219 -16.60 -26.38 -9.72
C SER A 219 -15.38 -27.25 -9.42
N GLU A 220 -15.50 -28.20 -8.50
CA GLU A 220 -14.46 -29.16 -8.19
C GLU A 220 -13.99 -29.92 -9.43
N GLN A 221 -14.93 -30.35 -10.27
CA GLN A 221 -14.64 -31.12 -11.51
C GLN A 221 -13.84 -30.26 -12.52
N GLU A 222 -14.24 -29.03 -12.75
CA GLU A 222 -13.54 -28.11 -13.65
C GLU A 222 -12.14 -27.79 -13.14
N TYR A 223 -11.99 -27.53 -11.83
CA TYR A 223 -10.70 -27.27 -11.24
C TYR A 223 -9.75 -28.47 -11.30
N CYS A 224 -10.25 -29.68 -11.02
CA CYS A 224 -9.48 -30.92 -11.18
C CYS A 224 -9.05 -31.15 -12.64
N ALA A 225 -9.91 -30.85 -13.61
CA ALA A 225 -9.54 -30.95 -15.02
C ALA A 225 -8.40 -29.97 -15.40
N MET A 226 -8.41 -28.75 -14.87
CA MET A 226 -7.31 -27.79 -15.05
C MET A 226 -6.01 -28.30 -14.43
N VAL A 227 -6.06 -28.94 -13.25
CA VAL A 227 -4.89 -29.55 -12.60
C VAL A 227 -4.29 -30.63 -13.48
N GLU A 228 -5.12 -31.54 -14.04
CA GLU A 228 -4.62 -32.60 -14.93
C GLU A 228 -4.00 -32.04 -16.22
N LYS A 229 -4.61 -30.98 -16.80
CA LYS A 229 -4.03 -30.28 -17.93
C LYS A 229 -2.69 -29.63 -17.59
N ALA A 230 -2.57 -29.00 -16.43
CA ALA A 230 -1.34 -28.40 -15.96
C ALA A 230 -0.21 -29.45 -15.77
N LYS A 231 -0.55 -30.62 -15.17
CA LYS A 231 0.37 -31.76 -15.04
C LYS A 231 0.87 -32.26 -16.39
N HIS A 232 0.01 -32.27 -17.39
CA HIS A 232 0.39 -32.64 -18.75
C HIS A 232 1.45 -31.68 -19.32
N TYR A 233 1.26 -30.37 -19.23
CA TYR A 233 2.26 -29.39 -19.68
C TYR A 233 3.60 -29.49 -18.94
N ILE A 234 3.57 -29.84 -17.64
CA ILE A 234 4.80 -30.09 -16.87
C ILE A 234 5.51 -31.36 -17.40
N TYR A 235 4.74 -32.43 -17.69
CA TYR A 235 5.28 -33.68 -18.19
C TYR A 235 5.91 -33.52 -19.59
N GLU A 236 5.27 -32.75 -20.49
CA GLU A 236 5.80 -32.46 -21.84
C GLU A 236 7.02 -31.51 -21.81
N GLY A 237 7.29 -30.87 -20.67
CA GLY A 237 8.41 -29.94 -20.51
C GLY A 237 8.12 -28.50 -20.98
N ASP A 238 6.87 -28.18 -21.26
CA ASP A 238 6.45 -26.83 -21.66
C ASP A 238 6.60 -25.81 -20.52
N ILE A 239 6.35 -26.27 -19.28
CA ILE A 239 6.49 -25.46 -18.05
C ILE A 239 7.09 -26.29 -16.92
N PHE A 240 7.74 -25.62 -15.96
CA PHE A 240 8.22 -26.26 -14.73
C PHE A 240 7.22 -26.16 -13.58
N GLN A 241 6.46 -25.08 -13.56
CA GLN A 241 5.54 -24.76 -12.48
C GLN A 241 4.39 -23.89 -13.04
N VAL A 242 3.20 -24.08 -12.49
CA VAL A 242 2.05 -23.19 -12.68
C VAL A 242 1.27 -23.11 -11.37
N VAL A 243 0.75 -21.93 -11.08
CA VAL A 243 -0.17 -21.70 -9.95
C VAL A 243 -1.57 -21.58 -10.51
N LEU A 244 -2.42 -22.57 -10.23
CA LEU A 244 -3.84 -22.52 -10.52
C LEU A 244 -4.57 -21.90 -9.35
N SER A 245 -5.53 -21.02 -9.62
CA SER A 245 -6.36 -20.42 -8.57
C SER A 245 -7.83 -20.66 -8.82
N ASN A 246 -8.62 -20.67 -7.76
CA ASN A 246 -10.07 -20.67 -7.80
C ASN A 246 -10.58 -19.51 -6.93
N ARG A 247 -11.29 -18.56 -7.52
CA ARG A 247 -11.87 -17.44 -6.79
C ARG A 247 -13.09 -17.93 -6.00
N LEU A 248 -13.15 -17.60 -4.73
CA LEU A 248 -14.30 -17.79 -3.88
C LEU A 248 -14.94 -16.42 -3.62
N GLU A 249 -16.22 -16.31 -3.83
CA GLU A 249 -17.01 -15.10 -3.62
C GLU A 249 -18.03 -15.30 -2.52
N ALA A 250 -18.32 -14.26 -1.80
CA ALA A 250 -19.43 -14.20 -0.85
C ALA A 250 -19.88 -12.75 -0.68
N ASP A 251 -21.16 -12.56 -0.35
CA ASP A 251 -21.65 -11.25 0.04
C ASP A 251 -21.12 -10.93 1.45
N TYR A 252 -20.63 -9.70 1.62
CA TYR A 252 -19.96 -9.29 2.84
C TYR A 252 -20.41 -7.90 3.25
N GLU A 253 -20.64 -7.72 4.54
CA GLU A 253 -20.98 -6.43 5.14
C GLU A 253 -19.94 -6.08 6.21
N GLY A 254 -19.66 -4.77 6.38
CA GLY A 254 -18.70 -4.28 7.36
C GLY A 254 -17.28 -4.16 6.83
N SER A 255 -16.29 -4.01 7.72
CA SER A 255 -14.89 -3.79 7.36
C SER A 255 -14.05 -5.07 7.48
N LEU A 256 -13.11 -5.25 6.55
CA LEU A 256 -12.11 -6.33 6.59
C LEU A 256 -11.08 -6.17 7.71
N LEU A 257 -11.01 -5.02 8.39
CA LEU A 257 -9.97 -4.78 9.38
C LEU A 257 -9.98 -5.81 10.53
N ASN A 258 -11.15 -6.22 11.01
CA ASN A 258 -11.23 -7.27 12.04
C ASN A 258 -10.85 -8.64 11.48
N THR A 259 -11.20 -8.94 10.24
CA THR A 259 -10.76 -10.15 9.54
C THR A 259 -9.23 -10.17 9.41
N TYR A 260 -8.61 -9.06 9.03
CA TYR A 260 -7.15 -8.91 8.99
C TYR A 260 -6.49 -9.15 10.35
N ARG A 261 -7.07 -8.60 11.44
CA ARG A 261 -6.58 -8.83 12.81
C ARG A 261 -6.53 -10.32 13.17
N HIS A 262 -7.52 -11.09 12.77
CA HIS A 262 -7.54 -12.54 12.97
C HIS A 262 -6.56 -13.26 12.02
N LEU A 263 -6.50 -12.85 10.75
CA LEU A 263 -5.59 -13.44 9.77
C LEU A 263 -4.13 -13.42 10.27
N ARG A 264 -3.68 -12.32 10.88
CA ARG A 264 -2.34 -12.17 11.46
C ARG A 264 -1.99 -13.23 12.50
N THR A 265 -2.99 -13.77 13.20
CA THR A 265 -2.80 -14.78 14.27
C THR A 265 -2.93 -16.20 13.77
N ILE A 266 -3.70 -16.42 12.70
CA ILE A 266 -3.99 -17.76 12.17
C ILE A 266 -2.97 -18.16 11.10
N ASN A 267 -2.62 -17.21 10.23
CA ASN A 267 -1.71 -17.45 9.11
C ASN A 267 -0.71 -16.29 8.96
N PRO A 268 0.25 -16.18 9.91
CA PRO A 268 1.27 -15.14 9.84
C PRO A 268 2.15 -15.31 8.60
N SER A 269 2.63 -14.21 8.04
CA SER A 269 3.49 -14.16 6.87
C SER A 269 4.55 -13.06 7.01
N PRO A 270 5.73 -13.19 6.36
CA PRO A 270 6.71 -12.12 6.26
C PRO A 270 6.19 -10.87 5.54
N TYR A 271 5.13 -11.01 4.76
CA TYR A 271 4.53 -9.92 3.97
C TYR A 271 3.03 -9.87 4.22
N MET A 272 2.64 -9.13 5.24
CA MET A 272 1.22 -8.89 5.52
C MET A 272 0.86 -7.45 5.23
N PHE A 273 -0.33 -7.24 4.73
CA PHE A 273 -0.81 -5.92 4.37
C PHE A 273 -2.30 -5.74 4.62
N TYR A 274 -2.64 -4.52 4.94
CA TYR A 274 -3.99 -3.99 4.89
C TYR A 274 -3.96 -2.67 4.11
N PHE A 275 -4.91 -2.49 3.22
CA PHE A 275 -5.02 -1.33 2.36
C PHE A 275 -6.49 -0.96 2.21
N SER A 276 -6.82 0.32 2.32
CA SER A 276 -8.19 0.82 2.10
C SER A 276 -8.19 2.07 1.22
N SER A 277 -9.17 2.16 0.34
CA SER A 277 -9.44 3.28 -0.54
C SER A 277 -10.92 3.67 -0.51
N ASP A 278 -11.38 4.49 -1.45
CA ASP A 278 -12.79 4.91 -1.53
C ASP A 278 -13.75 3.75 -1.78
N ASP A 279 -13.32 2.77 -2.58
CA ASP A 279 -14.15 1.72 -3.16
C ASP A 279 -13.75 0.30 -2.74
N MET A 280 -12.63 0.13 -2.02
CA MET A 280 -12.18 -1.21 -1.63
C MET A 280 -11.41 -1.26 -0.31
N GLU A 281 -11.40 -2.44 0.29
CA GLU A 281 -10.44 -2.87 1.30
C GLU A 281 -9.75 -4.13 0.81
N VAL A 282 -8.42 -4.19 0.91
CA VAL A 282 -7.62 -5.37 0.57
C VAL A 282 -6.78 -5.77 1.76
N ALA A 283 -6.75 -7.05 2.08
CA ALA A 283 -5.98 -7.60 3.19
C ALA A 283 -5.39 -8.97 2.83
N GLY A 284 -4.18 -9.19 3.21
CA GLY A 284 -3.50 -10.45 2.93
C GLY A 284 -2.19 -10.61 3.67
#